data_61046790b8f998eff1f72aa6f24a3123
#
_entry.id   61046790b8f998eff1f72aa6f24a3123
#
_cell.length_a   1.000
_cell.length_b   1.000
_cell.length_c   1.000
_cell.angle_alpha   90.00
_cell.angle_beta   90.00
_cell.angle_gamma   90.00
#
_symmetry.space_group_name_H-M   'P 1'
#
loop_
_entity.id
_entity.type
_entity.pdbx_description
1 polymer ?
#
loop_
_entity_poly.entity_id
_entity_poly.type
_entity_poly.pdbx_seq_one_letter_code
_entity_poly.pdbx_strand_id
1 'polypeptide(L)'
;MLEQLGCEVINLGIIRDDPHALRAAFIEADSQADLVISSGGVSVGEADYTKTILEELGEIAFWKLAIKPGKPFAFGKLANSWFCGLPGNPVSATLTFYQLVQPLLAKLSGNTASGLPARQRVRTASPLKKSPGRLDFQRGVLQRNADGELEVTTTGHQGSHIFSSFSLGNCFIVLERDRGNVEVGEWVEVEPF
;
A
#
# COMPACT_ATOMS: atom_id res chain seq x y z
N MET A 1 1.92 11.23 4.93
CA MET A 1 0.96 10.73 3.92
C MET A 1 -0.47 11.14 4.27
N LEU A 2 -1.05 10.77 5.42
CA LEU A 2 -2.43 11.13 5.80
C LEU A 2 -2.65 12.65 5.86
N GLU A 3 -1.77 13.39 6.52
CA GLU A 3 -1.84 14.86 6.61
C GLU A 3 -1.78 15.54 5.24
N GLN A 4 -0.99 15.00 4.30
CA GLN A 4 -0.93 15.49 2.92
C GLN A 4 -2.26 15.31 2.16
N LEU A 5 -3.09 14.36 2.60
CA LEU A 5 -4.43 14.14 2.08
C LEU A 5 -5.51 14.94 2.82
N GLY A 6 -5.12 15.83 3.74
CA GLY A 6 -6.03 16.66 4.51
C GLY A 6 -6.72 15.95 5.68
N CYS A 7 -6.20 14.78 6.10
CA CYS A 7 -6.74 14.07 7.25
C CYS A 7 -6.23 14.66 8.58
N GLU A 8 -7.09 14.75 9.58
CA GLU A 8 -6.67 14.88 10.97
C GLU A 8 -6.16 13.53 11.47
N VAL A 9 -4.94 13.50 12.01
CA VAL A 9 -4.27 12.25 12.40
C VAL A 9 -4.18 12.15 13.91
N ILE A 10 -4.85 11.14 14.47
CA ILE A 10 -4.73 10.73 15.88
C ILE A 10 -3.73 9.58 15.94
N ASN A 11 -2.54 9.84 16.50
CA ASN A 11 -1.47 8.84 16.57
C ASN A 11 -1.40 8.23 17.98
N LEU A 12 -1.83 6.98 18.11
CA LEU A 12 -1.77 6.22 19.36
C LEU A 12 -0.38 5.61 19.65
N GLY A 13 0.59 5.83 18.74
CA GLY A 13 1.94 5.33 18.89
C GLY A 13 2.07 3.83 18.66
N ILE A 14 3.06 3.21 19.33
CA ILE A 14 3.33 1.77 19.22
C ILE A 14 2.61 1.06 20.36
N ILE A 15 1.66 0.21 20.00
CA ILE A 15 0.93 -0.63 20.95
C ILE A 15 1.71 -1.92 21.17
N ARG A 16 1.91 -2.32 22.42
CA ARG A 16 2.58 -3.57 22.77
C ARG A 16 1.76 -4.76 22.27
N ASP A 17 2.44 -5.85 21.92
CA ASP A 17 1.81 -7.12 21.54
C ASP A 17 1.25 -7.85 22.79
N ASP A 18 0.26 -7.21 23.37
CA ASP A 18 -0.50 -7.65 24.53
C ASP A 18 -2.00 -7.56 24.21
N PRO A 19 -2.79 -8.62 24.43
CA PRO A 19 -4.20 -8.64 24.06
C PRO A 19 -5.04 -7.52 24.72
N HIS A 20 -4.75 -7.18 25.94
CA HIS A 20 -5.49 -6.11 26.66
C HIS A 20 -5.14 -4.73 26.09
N ALA A 21 -3.84 -4.47 25.85
CA ALA A 21 -3.39 -3.22 25.27
C ALA A 21 -3.90 -3.03 23.84
N LEU A 22 -3.86 -4.08 23.00
CA LEU A 22 -4.38 -4.06 21.64
C LEU A 22 -5.88 -3.80 21.61
N ARG A 23 -6.65 -4.50 22.45
CA ARG A 23 -8.10 -4.29 22.55
C ARG A 23 -8.45 -2.87 22.97
N ALA A 24 -7.80 -2.36 24.00
CA ALA A 24 -8.03 -1.00 24.48
C ALA A 24 -7.73 0.04 23.39
N ALA A 25 -6.61 -0.11 22.68
CA ALA A 25 -6.22 0.79 21.60
C ALA A 25 -7.20 0.76 20.43
N PHE A 26 -7.72 -0.41 20.02
CA PHE A 26 -8.72 -0.48 18.94
C PHE A 26 -10.05 0.14 19.34
N ILE A 27 -10.50 -0.06 20.58
CA ILE A 27 -11.74 0.57 21.10
C ILE A 27 -11.56 2.09 21.16
N GLU A 28 -10.42 2.57 21.65
CA GLU A 28 -10.11 4.00 21.72
C GLU A 28 -10.10 4.61 20.30
N ALA A 29 -9.37 4.00 19.37
CA ALA A 29 -9.28 4.46 17.98
C ALA A 29 -10.65 4.49 17.30
N ASP A 30 -11.47 3.44 17.46
CA ASP A 30 -12.82 3.33 16.91
C ASP A 30 -13.77 4.44 17.41
N SER A 31 -13.56 4.90 18.63
CA SER A 31 -14.39 5.96 19.22
C SER A 31 -14.05 7.37 18.74
N GLN A 32 -12.87 7.58 18.15
CA GLN A 32 -12.32 8.89 17.84
C GLN A 32 -12.12 9.17 16.35
N ALA A 33 -12.15 8.16 15.49
CA ALA A 33 -11.79 8.30 14.08
C ALA A 33 -12.82 7.69 13.13
N ASP A 34 -12.90 8.20 11.90
CA ASP A 34 -13.70 7.61 10.82
C ASP A 34 -13.01 6.39 10.18
N LEU A 35 -11.67 6.36 10.25
CA LEU A 35 -10.83 5.27 9.75
C LEU A 35 -9.71 4.96 10.73
N VAL A 36 -9.62 3.72 11.15
CA VAL A 36 -8.52 3.18 11.95
C VAL A 36 -7.53 2.45 11.04
N ILE A 37 -6.25 2.81 11.16
CA ILE A 37 -5.17 2.17 10.40
C ILE A 37 -4.16 1.56 11.37
N SER A 38 -3.87 0.27 11.21
CA SER A 38 -2.75 -0.38 11.89
C SER A 38 -1.67 -0.78 10.91
N SER A 39 -0.41 -0.74 11.33
CA SER A 39 0.72 -1.31 10.58
C SER A 39 1.34 -2.44 11.38
N GLY A 40 1.35 -3.64 10.84
CA GLY A 40 1.68 -4.88 11.54
C GLY A 40 0.44 -5.57 12.13
N GLY A 41 0.62 -6.75 12.70
CA GLY A 41 -0.47 -7.54 13.30
C GLY A 41 -1.52 -8.07 12.30
N VAL A 42 -1.27 -8.04 11.01
CA VAL A 42 -2.17 -8.56 9.96
C VAL A 42 -1.58 -9.77 9.24
N SER A 43 -0.56 -10.39 9.85
CA SER A 43 0.00 -11.63 9.35
C SER A 43 -1.00 -12.76 9.56
N VAL A 44 -1.07 -13.68 8.62
CA VAL A 44 -1.95 -14.87 8.70
C VAL A 44 -1.33 -15.99 9.55
N GLY A 45 -0.49 -15.68 10.52
CA GLY A 45 0.09 -16.64 11.50
C GLY A 45 -0.93 -17.09 12.54
N GLU A 46 -0.74 -18.31 13.06
CA GLU A 46 -1.69 -18.97 13.99
C GLU A 46 -1.77 -18.34 15.40
N ALA A 47 -0.88 -17.41 15.76
CA ALA A 47 -0.84 -16.76 17.08
C ALA A 47 -0.97 -15.25 16.97
N ASP A 48 -1.93 -14.76 16.19
CA ASP A 48 -2.14 -13.32 15.99
C ASP A 48 -3.32 -12.84 16.85
N TYR A 49 -2.99 -12.33 18.05
CA TYR A 49 -3.99 -11.72 18.96
C TYR A 49 -4.77 -10.60 18.25
N THR A 50 -4.11 -9.85 17.37
CA THR A 50 -4.72 -8.77 16.62
C THR A 50 -5.90 -9.27 15.79
N LYS A 51 -5.73 -10.41 15.11
CA LYS A 51 -6.80 -11.00 14.31
C LYS A 51 -8.01 -11.37 15.16
N THR A 52 -7.81 -12.10 16.25
CA THR A 52 -8.88 -12.54 17.15
C THR A 52 -9.63 -11.33 17.72
N ILE A 53 -8.89 -10.31 18.18
CA ILE A 53 -9.48 -9.09 18.77
C ILE A 53 -10.29 -8.33 17.72
N LEU A 54 -9.79 -8.18 16.50
CA LEU A 54 -10.49 -7.48 15.44
C LEU A 54 -11.76 -8.22 14.99
N GLU A 55 -11.73 -9.55 14.93
CA GLU A 55 -12.91 -10.38 14.63
C GLU A 55 -13.99 -10.28 15.73
N GLU A 56 -13.60 -10.04 16.99
CA GLU A 56 -14.53 -9.80 18.08
C GLU A 56 -15.09 -8.37 18.12
N LEU A 57 -14.30 -7.37 17.69
CA LEU A 57 -14.68 -5.96 17.74
C LEU A 57 -15.44 -5.48 16.50
N GLY A 58 -15.43 -6.25 15.40
CA GLY A 58 -16.09 -5.84 14.18
C GLY A 58 -16.15 -6.92 13.11
N GLU A 59 -16.57 -6.52 11.93
CA GLU A 59 -16.64 -7.38 10.74
C GLU A 59 -15.37 -7.15 9.88
N ILE A 60 -14.26 -7.77 10.28
CA ILE A 60 -12.96 -7.60 9.63
C ILE A 60 -12.59 -8.85 8.83
N ALA A 61 -12.30 -8.68 7.55
CA ALA A 61 -11.80 -9.73 6.68
C ALA A 61 -10.30 -9.59 6.43
N PHE A 62 -9.60 -10.73 6.39
CA PHE A 62 -8.16 -10.82 6.19
C PHE A 62 -7.85 -11.40 4.81
N TRP A 63 -7.02 -10.71 4.05
CA TRP A 63 -6.75 -11.00 2.65
C TRP A 63 -5.28 -11.32 2.40
N LYS A 64 -5.05 -12.21 1.45
CA LYS A 64 -3.73 -12.42 0.81
C LYS A 64 -3.79 -11.82 -0.59
N LEU A 65 -3.32 -10.60 -0.73
CA LEU A 65 -3.33 -9.88 -2.01
C LEU A 65 -2.33 -10.50 -3.01
N ALA A 66 -2.71 -10.58 -4.27
CA ALA A 66 -1.83 -11.05 -5.33
C ALA A 66 -0.96 -9.92 -5.91
N ILE A 67 -0.41 -9.08 -5.03
CA ILE A 67 0.48 -7.95 -5.35
C ILE A 67 1.88 -8.15 -4.78
N LYS A 68 2.85 -7.38 -5.29
CA LYS A 68 4.23 -7.34 -4.82
C LYS A 68 4.76 -5.90 -4.90
N PRO A 69 5.38 -5.37 -3.82
CA PRO A 69 5.44 -5.92 -2.47
C PRO A 69 4.09 -5.85 -1.76
N GLY A 70 3.96 -6.56 -0.64
CA GLY A 70 2.74 -6.55 0.17
C GLY A 70 1.79 -7.69 -0.15
N LYS A 71 1.53 -8.52 0.84
CA LYS A 71 0.64 -9.68 0.69
C LYS A 71 -0.52 -9.63 1.69
N PRO A 72 -0.27 -9.45 3.01
CA PRO A 72 -1.36 -9.40 3.98
C PRO A 72 -2.05 -8.03 3.95
N PHE A 73 -3.35 -8.05 4.06
CA PHE A 73 -4.19 -6.86 4.24
C PHE A 73 -5.44 -7.25 5.02
N ALA A 74 -5.85 -6.41 5.96
CA ALA A 74 -7.12 -6.56 6.65
C ALA A 74 -8.00 -5.35 6.38
N PHE A 75 -9.28 -5.59 6.16
CA PHE A 75 -10.25 -4.54 5.88
C PHE A 75 -11.62 -4.91 6.42
N GLY A 76 -12.33 -3.93 6.94
CA GLY A 76 -13.68 -4.11 7.39
C GLY A 76 -14.21 -2.94 8.18
N LYS A 77 -15.21 -3.19 9.00
CA LYS A 77 -15.85 -2.19 9.82
C LYS A 77 -15.78 -2.59 11.30
N LEU A 78 -15.30 -1.68 12.13
CA LEU A 78 -15.49 -1.71 13.58
C LEU A 78 -16.88 -1.18 13.92
N ALA A 79 -17.17 -0.95 15.18
CA ALA A 79 -18.48 -0.47 15.60
C ALA A 79 -18.84 0.89 14.98
N ASN A 80 -17.90 1.83 14.94
CA ASN A 80 -18.13 3.21 14.49
C ASN A 80 -17.30 3.60 13.26
N SER A 81 -16.13 2.98 13.05
CA SER A 81 -15.14 3.36 12.05
C SER A 81 -14.86 2.26 11.04
N TRP A 82 -14.26 2.62 9.92
CA TRP A 82 -13.62 1.66 9.02
C TRP A 82 -12.25 1.24 9.55
N PHE A 83 -11.80 0.06 9.19
CA PHE A 83 -10.49 -0.47 9.59
C PHE A 83 -9.68 -0.90 8.37
N CYS A 84 -8.40 -0.51 8.36
CA CYS A 84 -7.39 -0.98 7.42
C CYS A 84 -6.15 -1.48 8.17
N GLY A 85 -5.86 -2.77 8.06
CA GLY A 85 -4.62 -3.36 8.55
C GLY A 85 -3.57 -3.50 7.45
N LEU A 86 -2.44 -2.83 7.61
CA LEU A 86 -1.35 -2.80 6.64
C LEU A 86 -0.24 -3.79 7.02
N PRO A 87 0.55 -4.27 6.04
CA PRO A 87 1.74 -5.06 6.32
C PRO A 87 2.69 -4.32 7.28
N GLY A 88 3.39 -5.06 8.14
CA GLY A 88 4.41 -4.47 9.02
C GLY A 88 5.68 -4.01 8.30
N ASN A 89 5.94 -4.52 7.08
CA ASN A 89 7.06 -4.06 6.28
C ASN A 89 6.76 -2.67 5.68
N PRO A 90 7.60 -1.64 5.89
CA PRO A 90 7.32 -0.26 5.49
C PRO A 90 7.08 -0.08 3.98
N VAL A 91 7.85 -0.75 3.13
CA VAL A 91 7.68 -0.69 1.67
C VAL A 91 6.32 -1.25 1.26
N SER A 92 5.93 -2.36 1.87
CA SER A 92 4.64 -3.00 1.63
C SER A 92 3.48 -2.15 2.16
N ALA A 93 3.61 -1.60 3.36
CA ALA A 93 2.62 -0.72 3.96
C ALA A 93 2.38 0.53 3.11
N THR A 94 3.46 1.16 2.65
CA THR A 94 3.38 2.35 1.77
C THR A 94 2.68 2.04 0.47
N LEU A 95 3.04 0.94 -0.22
CA LEU A 95 2.34 0.55 -1.44
C LEU A 95 0.85 0.27 -1.17
N THR A 96 0.55 -0.51 -0.13
CA THR A 96 -0.83 -0.85 0.22
C THR A 96 -1.63 0.41 0.57
N PHE A 97 -1.00 1.39 1.21
CA PHE A 97 -1.61 2.69 1.46
C PHE A 97 -2.01 3.39 0.15
N TYR A 98 -1.09 3.53 -0.80
CA TYR A 98 -1.39 4.16 -2.09
C TYR A 98 -2.49 3.44 -2.87
N GLN A 99 -2.46 2.11 -2.88
CA GLN A 99 -3.35 1.32 -3.72
C GLN A 99 -4.74 1.09 -3.11
N LEU A 100 -4.86 1.04 -1.78
CA LEU A 100 -6.11 0.66 -1.10
C LEU A 100 -6.63 1.73 -0.13
N VAL A 101 -5.77 2.32 0.70
CA VAL A 101 -6.20 3.27 1.72
C VAL A 101 -6.50 4.64 1.13
N GLN A 102 -5.65 5.14 0.25
CA GLN A 102 -5.84 6.45 -0.38
C GLN A 102 -7.15 6.52 -1.19
N PRO A 103 -7.51 5.55 -2.04
CA PRO A 103 -8.81 5.53 -2.70
C PRO A 103 -10.00 5.44 -1.73
N LEU A 104 -9.84 4.70 -0.62
CA LEU A 104 -10.87 4.63 0.42
C LEU A 104 -11.06 6.01 1.08
N LEU A 105 -9.98 6.68 1.47
CA LEU A 105 -10.03 8.04 2.04
C LEU A 105 -10.70 9.03 1.09
N ALA A 106 -10.35 9.00 -0.18
CA ALA A 106 -10.99 9.82 -1.20
C ALA A 106 -12.50 9.59 -1.23
N LYS A 107 -12.93 8.33 -1.17
CA LYS A 107 -14.36 7.98 -1.14
C LYS A 107 -15.05 8.43 0.15
N LEU A 108 -14.41 8.24 1.30
CA LEU A 108 -14.94 8.68 2.60
C LEU A 108 -15.09 10.20 2.68
N SER A 109 -14.17 10.96 2.06
CA SER A 109 -14.24 12.43 1.97
C SER A 109 -15.23 12.95 0.91
N GLY A 110 -16.02 12.07 0.26
CA GLY A 110 -17.02 12.44 -0.71
C GLY A 110 -16.49 12.68 -2.12
N ASN A 111 -15.24 12.35 -2.42
CA ASN A 111 -14.70 12.45 -3.75
C ASN A 111 -15.26 11.33 -4.64
N THR A 112 -16.21 11.68 -5.51
CA THR A 112 -16.84 10.77 -6.46
C THR A 112 -16.05 10.59 -7.76
N ALA A 113 -15.07 11.46 -8.03
CA ALA A 113 -14.23 11.42 -9.22
C ALA A 113 -12.99 10.52 -9.04
N SER A 114 -12.77 9.98 -7.84
CA SER A 114 -11.63 9.12 -7.55
C SER A 114 -11.80 7.75 -8.19
N GLY A 115 -11.32 7.64 -9.42
CA GLY A 115 -10.96 6.37 -10.01
C GLY A 115 -9.65 5.84 -9.41
N LEU A 116 -9.19 4.73 -9.93
CA LEU A 116 -7.81 4.28 -9.71
C LEU A 116 -6.83 5.38 -10.15
N PRO A 117 -5.65 5.48 -9.52
CA PRO A 117 -4.63 6.45 -9.93
C PRO A 117 -4.41 6.40 -11.44
N ALA A 118 -4.30 7.57 -12.06
CA ALA A 118 -4.11 7.67 -13.51
C ALA A 118 -2.77 7.05 -13.88
N ARG A 119 -2.81 5.99 -14.69
CA ARG A 119 -1.63 5.35 -15.23
C ARG A 119 -1.25 5.95 -16.57
N GLN A 120 0.04 6.06 -16.79
CA GLN A 120 0.61 6.50 -18.05
C GLN A 120 1.41 5.36 -18.67
N ARG A 121 1.35 5.22 -19.98
CA ARG A 121 2.14 4.24 -20.71
C ARG A 121 3.41 4.89 -21.23
N VAL A 122 4.57 4.37 -20.81
CA VAL A 122 5.89 4.89 -21.17
C VAL A 122 6.85 3.76 -21.54
N ARG A 123 7.96 4.09 -22.18
CA ARG A 123 9.03 3.12 -22.42
C ARG A 123 9.93 3.01 -21.21
N THR A 124 10.41 1.79 -20.90
CA THR A 124 11.44 1.63 -19.88
C THR A 124 12.83 1.83 -20.49
N ALA A 125 13.65 2.65 -19.83
CA ALA A 125 15.05 2.86 -20.17
C ALA A 125 16.01 1.92 -19.42
N SER A 126 15.46 1.00 -18.62
CA SER A 126 16.23 -0.02 -17.88
C SER A 126 15.54 -1.38 -17.95
N PRO A 127 16.27 -2.50 -17.93
CA PRO A 127 15.65 -3.82 -17.86
C PRO A 127 14.98 -4.01 -16.51
N LEU A 128 13.81 -4.67 -16.48
CA LEU A 128 13.06 -4.93 -15.27
C LEU A 128 12.92 -6.44 -15.05
N LYS A 129 13.34 -6.90 -13.86
CA LYS A 129 13.20 -8.31 -13.49
C LYS A 129 11.81 -8.54 -12.90
N LYS A 130 11.07 -9.49 -13.47
CA LYS A 130 9.71 -9.83 -13.05
C LYS A 130 9.47 -11.34 -13.17
N SER A 131 8.95 -11.93 -12.10
CA SER A 131 8.43 -13.30 -12.14
C SER A 131 6.90 -13.25 -12.25
N PRO A 132 6.26 -14.02 -13.14
CA PRO A 132 4.81 -14.12 -13.23
C PRO A 132 4.15 -14.54 -11.92
N GLY A 133 2.85 -14.31 -11.78
CA GLY A 133 2.01 -14.76 -10.67
C GLY A 133 1.42 -13.66 -9.80
N ARG A 134 2.04 -12.48 -9.71
CA ARG A 134 1.52 -11.33 -8.96
C ARG A 134 1.65 -10.04 -9.76
N LEU A 135 0.72 -9.12 -9.54
CA LEU A 135 0.87 -7.73 -9.98
C LEU A 135 2.05 -7.10 -9.23
N ASP A 136 3.05 -6.61 -9.95
CA ASP A 136 4.30 -6.10 -9.34
C ASP A 136 4.37 -4.56 -9.49
N PHE A 137 4.58 -3.89 -8.37
CA PHE A 137 4.77 -2.44 -8.27
C PHE A 137 6.23 -2.15 -7.93
N GLN A 138 7.03 -1.88 -8.94
CA GLN A 138 8.43 -1.52 -8.77
C GLN A 138 8.57 -0.01 -8.64
N ARG A 139 9.53 0.47 -7.84
CA ARG A 139 9.79 1.91 -7.74
C ARG A 139 10.65 2.34 -8.92
N GLY A 140 10.24 3.42 -9.55
CA GLY A 140 10.89 3.97 -10.72
C GLY A 140 11.06 5.47 -10.65
N VAL A 141 11.89 5.98 -11.56
CA VAL A 141 12.06 7.41 -11.82
C VAL A 141 11.48 7.68 -13.19
N LEU A 142 10.36 8.36 -13.22
CA LEU A 142 9.71 8.87 -14.43
C LEU A 142 10.35 10.23 -14.76
N GLN A 143 10.89 10.35 -15.96
CA GLN A 143 11.59 11.55 -16.42
C GLN A 143 11.40 11.76 -17.93
N ARG A 144 11.82 12.92 -18.43
CA ARG A 144 11.94 13.14 -19.87
C ARG A 144 13.33 12.82 -20.34
N ASN A 145 13.43 12.12 -21.46
CA ASN A 145 14.70 11.88 -22.16
C ASN A 145 15.15 13.11 -22.95
N ALA A 146 16.29 12.99 -23.64
CA ALA A 146 16.86 14.07 -24.45
C ALA A 146 15.95 14.55 -25.58
N ASP A 147 15.07 13.69 -26.08
CA ASP A 147 14.09 13.97 -27.15
C ASP A 147 12.78 14.57 -26.58
N GLY A 148 12.69 14.73 -25.27
CA GLY A 148 11.51 15.27 -24.58
C GLY A 148 10.40 14.23 -24.33
N GLU A 149 10.60 12.96 -24.67
CA GLU A 149 9.66 11.88 -24.42
C GLU A 149 9.74 11.39 -22.98
N LEU A 150 8.60 10.97 -22.41
CA LEU A 150 8.58 10.36 -21.09
C LEU A 150 9.12 8.93 -21.14
N GLU A 151 10.03 8.64 -20.24
CA GLU A 151 10.60 7.31 -20.02
C GLU A 151 10.70 7.02 -18.53
N VAL A 152 10.84 5.75 -18.15
CA VAL A 152 11.03 5.34 -16.78
C VAL A 152 12.28 4.49 -16.62
N THR A 153 13.01 4.73 -15.53
CA THR A 153 14.11 3.88 -15.07
C THR A 153 13.77 3.26 -13.72
N THR A 154 14.28 2.05 -13.45
CA THR A 154 14.18 1.46 -12.12
C THR A 154 15.06 2.21 -11.12
N THR A 155 14.63 2.31 -9.85
CA THR A 155 15.50 2.77 -8.75
C THR A 155 16.58 1.76 -8.34
N GLY A 156 16.73 0.66 -9.08
CA GLY A 156 17.66 -0.42 -8.81
C GLY A 156 17.03 -1.55 -8.00
N HIS A 157 17.56 -1.85 -6.82
CA HIS A 157 17.06 -2.94 -5.99
C HIS A 157 15.62 -2.72 -5.52
N GLN A 158 14.74 -3.66 -5.87
CA GLN A 158 13.30 -3.62 -5.58
C GLN A 158 12.91 -4.42 -4.32
N GLY A 159 13.88 -4.77 -3.48
CA GLY A 159 13.63 -5.50 -2.23
C GLY A 159 12.67 -4.75 -1.31
N SER A 160 11.78 -5.49 -0.65
CA SER A 160 10.81 -4.91 0.29
C SER A 160 11.44 -4.30 1.55
N HIS A 161 12.73 -4.55 1.79
CA HIS A 161 13.50 -3.97 2.90
C HIS A 161 14.20 -2.64 2.53
N ILE A 162 14.13 -2.20 1.26
CA ILE A 162 14.83 -1.01 0.78
C ILE A 162 13.83 0.17 0.70
N PHE A 163 13.55 0.78 1.85
CA PHE A 163 12.64 1.92 1.93
C PHE A 163 13.16 3.17 1.20
N SER A 164 14.49 3.35 1.14
CA SER A 164 15.12 4.44 0.39
C SER A 164 14.74 4.50 -1.09
N SER A 165 14.25 3.39 -1.67
CA SER A 165 13.74 3.38 -3.03
C SER A 165 12.54 4.32 -3.26
N PHE A 166 11.78 4.66 -2.21
CA PHE A 166 10.72 5.67 -2.28
C PHE A 166 11.26 7.09 -2.31
N SER A 167 12.39 7.35 -1.64
CA SER A 167 13.05 8.66 -1.69
C SER A 167 13.74 8.92 -3.04
N LEU A 168 14.11 7.89 -3.75
CA LEU A 168 14.74 7.95 -5.07
C LEU A 168 13.74 7.94 -6.21
N GLY A 169 12.58 7.29 -6.00
CA GLY A 169 11.53 7.14 -7.00
C GLY A 169 10.48 8.24 -6.94
N ASN A 170 9.74 8.40 -8.03
CA ASN A 170 8.59 9.29 -8.12
C ASN A 170 7.38 8.60 -8.76
N CYS A 171 7.50 7.30 -9.04
CA CYS A 171 6.40 6.51 -9.59
C CYS A 171 6.53 5.02 -9.25
N PHE A 172 5.41 4.32 -9.32
CA PHE A 172 5.39 2.87 -9.44
C PHE A 172 5.44 2.50 -10.93
N ILE A 173 6.31 1.55 -11.28
CA ILE A 173 6.24 0.81 -12.54
C ILE A 173 5.32 -0.37 -12.29
N VAL A 174 4.20 -0.43 -12.99
CA VAL A 174 3.16 -1.45 -12.79
C VAL A 174 3.32 -2.55 -13.83
N LEU A 175 3.68 -3.74 -13.37
CA LEU A 175 3.91 -4.90 -14.22
C LEU A 175 2.82 -5.94 -13.99
N GLU A 176 2.12 -6.29 -15.04
CA GLU A 176 0.95 -7.15 -15.03
C GLU A 176 1.26 -8.54 -14.45
N ARG A 177 0.25 -9.19 -13.92
CA ARG A 177 0.38 -10.46 -13.19
C ARG A 177 1.15 -11.52 -13.94
N ASP A 178 0.85 -11.72 -15.22
CA ASP A 178 1.38 -12.80 -16.02
C ASP A 178 2.61 -12.40 -16.86
N ARG A 179 3.04 -11.14 -16.74
CA ARG A 179 4.21 -10.63 -17.42
C ARG A 179 5.49 -11.20 -16.80
N GLY A 180 6.48 -11.52 -17.67
CA GLY A 180 7.85 -11.85 -17.29
C GLY A 180 8.77 -10.63 -17.25
N ASN A 181 10.07 -10.85 -17.42
CA ASN A 181 11.07 -9.80 -17.55
C ASN A 181 10.71 -8.82 -18.67
N VAL A 182 11.14 -7.58 -18.51
CA VAL A 182 10.91 -6.49 -19.46
C VAL A 182 12.26 -5.99 -19.94
N GLU A 183 12.43 -5.91 -21.24
CA GLU A 183 13.64 -5.40 -21.86
C GLU A 183 13.58 -3.88 -22.05
N VAL A 184 14.75 -3.25 -22.18
CA VAL A 184 14.86 -1.82 -22.48
C VAL A 184 14.08 -1.48 -23.75
N GLY A 185 13.34 -0.39 -23.71
CA GLY A 185 12.50 0.09 -24.82
C GLY A 185 11.11 -0.52 -24.88
N GLU A 186 10.79 -1.52 -24.08
CA GLU A 186 9.42 -2.04 -23.99
C GLU A 186 8.49 -1.06 -23.26
N TRP A 187 7.19 -1.17 -23.56
CA TRP A 187 6.15 -0.38 -22.94
C TRP A 187 5.75 -0.95 -21.58
N VAL A 188 5.65 -0.05 -20.60
CA VAL A 188 5.16 -0.34 -19.25
C VAL A 188 4.15 0.72 -18.83
N GLU A 189 3.31 0.38 -17.84
CA GLU A 189 2.47 1.37 -17.17
C GLU A 189 3.22 1.96 -15.97
N VAL A 190 3.07 3.25 -15.74
CA VAL A 190 3.58 3.94 -14.56
C VAL A 190 2.47 4.70 -13.86
N GLU A 191 2.57 4.76 -12.56
CA GLU A 191 1.65 5.44 -11.66
C GLU A 191 2.46 6.37 -10.75
N PRO A 192 2.46 7.70 -11.01
CA PRO A 192 3.13 8.68 -10.15
C PRO A 192 2.57 8.71 -8.72
N PHE A 193 3.45 8.97 -7.71
CA PHE A 193 3.06 9.08 -6.30
C PHE A 193 3.66 10.31 -5.61
#